data_1e9cc612b0ac7bc5f1197ea1b19acd1a
#
_entry.id   1e9cc612b0ac7bc5f1197ea1b19acd1a
#
_cell.length_a   1.000
_cell.length_b   1.000
_cell.length_c   1.000
_cell.angle_alpha   90.00
_cell.angle_beta   90.00
_cell.angle_gamma   90.00
#
_symmetry.space_group_name_H-M   'P 1'
#
loop_
_entity.id
_entity.type
_entity.pdbx_description
1 polymer ?
#
loop_
_entity_poly.entity_id
_entity_poly.type
_entity_poly.pdbx_seq_one_letter_code
_entity_poly.pdbx_strand_id
1 'polypeptide(L)'
;QWKNDAGMKPFDEFLTKYFPEGNRIDGSVMYGYTVAQGLVQVLKQCGDNLTRENVMKQAASIKNLELGGLLPGIKVNTSATDFAPISQVQLMKFKGETWELFGEILSGDVGG
;
A
#
# COMPACT_ATOMS: atom_id res chain seq x y z
N GLN A 1 6.64 14.14 -8.52
CA GLN A 1 7.92 13.98 -7.83
C GLN A 1 8.36 12.51 -7.81
N TRP A 2 7.45 11.58 -7.54
CA TRP A 2 7.70 10.13 -7.36
C TRP A 2 7.63 9.31 -8.65
N LYS A 3 7.37 9.92 -9.79
CA LYS A 3 7.11 9.24 -11.08
C LYS A 3 8.20 8.26 -11.54
N ASN A 4 9.42 8.45 -11.06
CA ASN A 4 10.58 7.60 -11.42
C ASN A 4 10.89 6.52 -10.38
N ASP A 5 10.11 6.44 -9.30
CA ASP A 5 10.31 5.42 -8.26
C ASP A 5 9.97 4.02 -8.80
N ALA A 6 10.72 3.04 -8.33
CA ALA A 6 10.54 1.65 -8.77
C ALA A 6 9.12 1.12 -8.57
N GLY A 7 8.44 1.55 -7.51
CA GLY A 7 7.04 1.22 -7.23
C GLY A 7 6.02 1.85 -8.17
N MET A 8 6.41 2.94 -8.86
CA MET A 8 5.50 3.67 -9.76
C MET A 8 5.40 3.03 -11.16
N LYS A 9 6.44 2.35 -11.60
CA LYS A 9 6.45 1.73 -12.93
C LYS A 9 5.34 0.69 -13.13
N PRO A 10 5.12 -0.29 -12.23
CA PRO A 10 4.02 -1.23 -12.37
C PRO A 10 2.63 -0.56 -12.34
N PHE A 11 2.49 0.52 -11.57
CA PHE A 11 1.26 1.31 -11.55
C PHE A 11 0.99 1.98 -12.90
N ASP A 12 2.00 2.62 -13.49
CA ASP A 12 1.85 3.28 -14.79
C ASP A 12 1.56 2.29 -15.91
N GLU A 13 2.23 1.14 -15.92
CA GLU A 13 1.97 0.04 -16.85
C GLU A 13 0.54 -0.50 -16.71
N PHE A 14 0.07 -0.66 -15.46
CA PHE A 14 -1.30 -1.09 -15.18
C PHE A 14 -2.33 -0.08 -15.70
N LEU A 15 -2.16 1.21 -15.40
CA LEU A 15 -3.07 2.24 -15.89
C LEU A 15 -3.04 2.31 -17.42
N THR A 16 -1.88 2.29 -18.03
CA THR A 16 -1.75 2.34 -19.49
C THR A 16 -2.55 1.21 -20.15
N LYS A 17 -2.57 0.04 -19.54
CA LYS A 17 -3.26 -1.14 -20.10
C LYS A 17 -4.76 -1.19 -19.80
N TYR A 18 -5.16 -0.84 -18.57
CA TYR A 18 -6.52 -1.13 -18.08
C TYR A 18 -7.34 0.13 -17.78
N PHE A 19 -6.71 1.27 -17.59
CA PHE A 19 -7.38 2.54 -17.30
C PHE A 19 -6.56 3.72 -17.86
N PRO A 20 -6.39 3.81 -19.20
CA PRO A 20 -5.51 4.80 -19.83
C PRO A 20 -5.90 6.25 -19.53
N GLU A 21 -7.18 6.53 -19.32
CA GLU A 21 -7.71 7.84 -18.91
C GLU A 21 -7.51 8.16 -17.42
N GLY A 22 -7.03 7.19 -16.63
CA GLY A 22 -6.79 7.38 -15.19
C GLY A 22 -5.77 8.47 -14.89
N ASN A 23 -6.13 9.36 -13.98
CA ASN A 23 -5.24 10.43 -13.57
C ASN A 23 -4.10 9.90 -12.70
N ARG A 24 -2.88 9.89 -13.22
CA ARG A 24 -1.69 9.34 -12.56
C ARG A 24 -1.18 10.15 -11.38
N ILE A 25 -1.64 11.39 -11.24
CA ILE A 25 -1.29 12.25 -10.10
C ILE A 25 -2.39 12.33 -9.04
N ASP A 26 -3.51 11.65 -9.27
CA ASP A 26 -4.58 11.55 -8.28
C ASP A 26 -4.25 10.46 -7.25
N GLY A 27 -4.07 10.88 -6.01
CA GLY A 27 -3.79 9.98 -4.89
C GLY A 27 -4.85 8.91 -4.69
N SER A 28 -6.11 9.17 -5.03
CA SER A 28 -7.21 8.20 -4.91
C SER A 28 -7.04 7.04 -5.90
N VAL A 29 -6.56 7.32 -7.12
CA VAL A 29 -6.28 6.29 -8.13
C VAL A 29 -5.13 5.39 -7.67
N MET A 30 -4.05 5.98 -7.15
CA MET A 30 -2.94 5.23 -6.56
C MET A 30 -3.38 4.42 -5.35
N TYR A 31 -4.18 5.02 -4.48
CA TYR A 31 -4.71 4.34 -3.28
C TYR A 31 -5.52 3.10 -3.67
N GLY A 32 -6.45 3.24 -4.63
CA GLY A 32 -7.24 2.11 -5.14
C GLY A 32 -6.39 0.97 -5.69
N TYR A 33 -5.35 1.31 -6.46
CA TYR A 33 -4.39 0.33 -6.98
C TYR A 33 -3.66 -0.39 -5.85
N THR A 34 -3.17 0.34 -4.84
CA THR A 34 -2.45 -0.22 -3.70
C THR A 34 -3.35 -1.14 -2.86
N VAL A 35 -4.59 -0.74 -2.60
CA VAL A 35 -5.58 -1.58 -1.90
C VAL A 35 -5.88 -2.87 -2.67
N ALA A 36 -6.02 -2.78 -4.00
CA ALA A 36 -6.25 -3.95 -4.84
C ALA A 36 -5.08 -4.95 -4.80
N GLN A 37 -3.84 -4.49 -4.75
CA GLN A 37 -2.67 -5.35 -4.55
C GLN A 37 -2.76 -6.12 -3.20
N GLY A 38 -3.15 -5.42 -2.13
CA GLY A 38 -3.37 -6.04 -0.82
C GLY A 38 -4.44 -7.12 -0.86
N LEU A 39 -5.57 -6.84 -1.52
CA LEU A 39 -6.64 -7.83 -1.70
C LEU A 39 -6.16 -9.05 -2.49
N VAL A 40 -5.44 -8.85 -3.58
CA VAL A 40 -4.86 -9.95 -4.37
C VAL A 40 -3.97 -10.83 -3.51
N GLN A 41 -3.16 -10.24 -2.63
CA GLN A 41 -2.32 -10.99 -1.70
C GLN A 41 -3.16 -11.84 -0.73
N VAL A 42 -4.21 -11.27 -0.16
CA VAL A 42 -5.15 -11.98 0.73
C VAL A 42 -5.78 -13.17 -0.01
N LEU A 43 -6.27 -12.97 -1.24
CA LEU A 43 -6.87 -14.03 -2.03
C LEU A 43 -5.87 -15.16 -2.37
N LYS A 44 -4.62 -14.81 -2.68
CA LYS A 44 -3.56 -15.80 -2.87
C LYS A 44 -3.30 -16.63 -1.60
N GLN A 45 -3.32 -16.02 -0.44
CA GLN A 45 -3.16 -16.72 0.84
C GLN A 45 -4.35 -17.64 1.15
N CYS A 46 -5.53 -17.33 0.64
CA CYS A 46 -6.72 -18.19 0.79
C CYS A 46 -6.60 -19.52 0.03
N GLY A 47 -5.83 -19.55 -1.06
CA GLY A 47 -5.83 -20.69 -1.97
C GLY A 47 -7.23 -20.97 -2.53
N ASP A 48 -7.65 -22.23 -2.51
CA ASP A 48 -8.99 -22.64 -3.00
C ASP A 48 -10.11 -22.39 -1.97
N ASN A 49 -9.76 -22.06 -0.71
CA ASN A 49 -10.73 -21.77 0.34
C ASN A 49 -11.10 -20.29 0.34
N LEU A 50 -12.00 -19.89 -0.52
CA LEU A 50 -12.48 -18.52 -0.68
C LEU A 50 -13.75 -18.25 0.16
N THR A 51 -13.90 -18.93 1.29
CA THR A 51 -14.99 -18.64 2.23
C THR A 51 -14.77 -17.28 2.88
N ARG A 52 -15.87 -16.61 3.23
CA ARG A 52 -15.83 -15.30 3.89
C ARG A 52 -14.99 -15.34 5.17
N GLU A 53 -15.13 -16.41 5.95
CA GLU A 53 -14.37 -16.65 7.17
C GLU A 53 -12.85 -16.70 6.91
N ASN A 54 -12.42 -17.46 5.91
CA ASN A 54 -11.01 -17.58 5.59
C ASN A 54 -10.43 -16.28 5.01
N VAL A 55 -11.18 -15.56 4.15
CA VAL A 55 -10.76 -14.26 3.64
C VAL A 55 -10.52 -13.28 4.79
N MET A 56 -11.42 -13.20 5.76
CA MET A 56 -11.25 -12.34 6.94
C MET A 56 -10.06 -12.77 7.80
N LYS A 57 -9.85 -14.07 7.99
CA LYS A 57 -8.70 -14.61 8.71
C LYS A 57 -7.38 -14.23 8.02
N GLN A 58 -7.29 -14.37 6.70
CA GLN A 58 -6.09 -14.03 5.94
C GLN A 58 -5.86 -12.52 5.93
N ALA A 59 -6.92 -11.72 5.77
CA ALA A 59 -6.82 -10.25 5.85
C ALA A 59 -6.33 -9.77 7.23
N ALA A 60 -6.69 -10.46 8.30
CA ALA A 60 -6.23 -10.17 9.67
C ALA A 60 -4.88 -10.81 10.04
N SER A 61 -4.12 -11.31 9.06
CA SER A 61 -2.85 -11.99 9.31
C SER A 61 -1.73 -11.60 8.34
N ILE A 62 -1.86 -10.44 7.71
CA ILE A 62 -0.83 -9.89 6.81
C ILE A 62 0.42 -9.55 7.62
N LYS A 63 1.59 -9.95 7.11
CA LYS A 63 2.88 -9.70 7.75
C LYS A 63 3.90 -9.14 6.76
N ASN A 64 4.43 -7.97 7.10
CA ASN A 64 5.52 -7.31 6.38
C ASN A 64 5.32 -7.20 4.86
N LEU A 65 4.08 -7.02 4.42
CA LEU A 65 3.74 -6.94 3.00
C LEU A 65 4.21 -5.60 2.43
N GLU A 66 5.00 -5.66 1.38
CA GLU A 66 5.40 -4.49 0.59
C GLU A 66 4.44 -4.32 -0.57
N LEU A 67 3.92 -3.11 -0.74
CA LEU A 67 2.98 -2.77 -1.81
C LEU A 67 3.53 -1.60 -2.63
N GLY A 68 3.33 -1.66 -3.93
CA GLY A 68 3.56 -0.51 -4.81
C GLY A 68 2.64 0.65 -4.44
N GLY A 69 3.17 1.87 -4.44
CA GLY A 69 2.44 3.06 -4.01
C GLY A 69 2.68 3.46 -2.56
N LEU A 70 3.33 2.62 -1.76
CA LEU A 70 3.87 3.01 -0.46
C LEU A 70 5.34 3.45 -0.60
N LEU A 71 5.78 4.31 0.31
CA LEU A 71 7.20 4.68 0.39
C LEU A 71 8.05 3.45 0.72
N PRO A 72 9.28 3.36 0.19
CA PRO A 72 10.20 2.27 0.50
C PRO A 72 10.39 2.10 2.00
N GLY A 73 10.26 0.86 2.49
CA GLY A 73 10.39 0.52 3.91
C GLY A 73 9.08 0.58 4.71
N ILE A 74 8.03 1.19 4.18
CA ILE A 74 6.69 1.13 4.77
C ILE A 74 6.07 -0.22 4.44
N LYS A 75 5.59 -0.92 5.46
CA LYS A 75 5.04 -2.28 5.32
C LYS A 75 3.62 -2.37 5.86
N VAL A 76 2.84 -3.22 5.22
CA VAL A 76 1.48 -3.53 5.65
C VAL A 76 1.50 -4.71 6.62
N ASN A 77 0.89 -4.52 7.77
CA ASN A 77 0.71 -5.54 8.80
C ASN A 77 -0.70 -5.47 9.36
N THR A 78 -1.26 -6.62 9.68
CA THR A 78 -2.55 -6.72 10.36
C THR A 78 -2.51 -7.84 11.39
N SER A 79 -3.44 -7.81 12.34
CA SER A 79 -3.62 -8.89 13.31
C SER A 79 -5.10 -9.07 13.65
N ALA A 80 -5.41 -10.04 14.48
CA ALA A 80 -6.80 -10.27 14.95
C ALA A 80 -7.33 -9.11 15.81
N THR A 81 -6.45 -8.25 16.32
CA THR A 81 -6.80 -7.10 17.20
C THR A 81 -6.36 -5.76 16.62
N ASP A 82 -5.65 -5.77 15.49
CA ASP A 82 -5.21 -4.55 14.81
C ASP A 82 -5.54 -4.64 13.32
N PHE A 83 -6.52 -3.86 12.90
CA PHE A 83 -6.97 -3.76 11.52
C PHE A 83 -6.45 -2.51 10.80
N ALA A 84 -5.59 -1.70 11.45
CA ALA A 84 -4.91 -0.59 10.83
C ALA A 84 -3.68 -1.10 10.02
N PRO A 85 -3.77 -1.23 8.70
CA PRO A 85 -2.76 -1.96 7.92
C PRO A 85 -1.42 -1.22 7.84
N ILE A 86 -1.42 0.09 8.05
CA ILE A 86 -0.22 0.94 8.00
C ILE A 86 -0.10 1.69 9.33
N SER A 87 0.94 1.35 10.09
CA SER A 87 1.31 2.00 11.35
C SER A 87 2.68 2.67 11.28
N GLN A 88 3.19 2.85 10.09
CA GLN A 88 4.50 3.46 9.84
C GLN A 88 4.34 4.74 9.02
N VAL A 89 5.14 5.75 9.35
CA VAL A 89 5.18 7.02 8.62
C VAL A 89 6.63 7.45 8.38
N GLN A 90 6.87 8.14 7.28
CA GLN A 90 8.12 8.81 6.97
C GLN A 90 7.87 10.31 6.95
N LEU A 91 8.65 11.05 7.73
CA LEU A 91 8.54 12.50 7.74
C LEU A 91 9.10 13.12 6.45
N MET A 92 8.47 14.18 6.00
CA MET A 92 8.95 14.98 4.88
C MET A 92 8.72 16.47 5.13
N LYS A 93 9.59 17.29 4.55
CA LYS A 93 9.48 18.75 4.59
C LYS A 93 9.40 19.31 3.17
N PHE A 94 8.60 20.34 2.97
CA PHE A 94 8.51 21.03 1.68
C PHE A 94 9.76 21.87 1.46
N LYS A 95 10.35 21.78 0.27
CA LYS A 95 11.58 22.46 -0.11
C LYS A 95 11.42 23.11 -1.47
N GLY A 96 10.81 24.27 -1.46
CA GLY A 96 10.54 25.04 -2.69
C GLY A 96 9.47 24.40 -3.58
N GLU A 97 9.82 23.39 -4.35
CA GLU A 97 8.94 22.73 -5.32
C GLU A 97 8.72 21.24 -5.04
N THR A 98 9.47 20.66 -4.12
CA THR A 98 9.47 19.23 -3.84
C THR A 98 9.40 18.93 -2.35
N TRP A 99 9.09 17.69 -2.03
CA TRP A 99 9.11 17.16 -0.67
C TRP A 99 10.40 16.35 -0.46
N GLU A 100 11.17 16.70 0.55
CA GLU A 100 12.37 15.99 0.97
C GLU A 100 12.06 15.11 2.17
N LEU A 101 12.28 13.81 2.03
CA LEU A 101 12.18 12.87 3.15
C LEU A 101 13.32 13.12 4.14
N PHE A 102 13.05 13.01 5.42
CA PHE A 102 14.06 13.13 6.46
C PHE A 102 13.74 12.26 7.68
N GLY A 103 14.77 12.01 8.50
CA GLY A 103 14.66 11.18 9.68
C GLY A 103 14.48 9.69 9.33
N GLU A 104 14.22 8.89 10.35
CA GLU A 104 13.93 7.47 10.23
C GLU A 104 12.42 7.23 10.03
N ILE A 105 12.07 6.04 9.59
CA ILE A 105 10.68 5.60 9.56
C ILE A 105 10.21 5.45 11.01
N LEU A 106 9.16 6.18 11.36
CA LEU A 106 8.53 6.12 12.67
C LEU A 106 7.44 5.06 12.65
N SER A 107 7.38 4.26 13.69
CA SER A 107 6.30 3.30 13.92
C SER A 107 5.49 3.74 15.13
N GLY A 108 4.18 3.63 15.04
CA GLY A 108 3.26 3.95 16.13
C GLY A 108 2.12 2.95 16.18
N ASP A 109 1.66 2.64 17.39
CA ASP A 109 0.39 1.92 17.54
C ASP A 109 -0.75 2.89 17.22
N VAL A 110 -1.42 2.61 16.12
CA VAL A 110 -2.70 3.25 15.76
C VAL A 110 -3.87 2.33 16.10
N GLY A 111 -3.58 1.29 16.86
CA GLY A 111 -4.55 0.34 17.33
C GLY A 111 -5.56 0.98 18.28
N GLY A 112 -6.81 0.80 18.00
CA GLY A 112 -7.89 1.10 18.93
C GLY A 112 -7.95 0.05 20.05
#